data_f5514bd35c21cd8466785105f6f5d050
#
_entry.id   f5514bd35c21cd8466785105f6f5d050
#
_cell.length_a   1.000
_cell.length_b   1.000
_cell.length_c   1.000
_cell.angle_alpha   90.00
_cell.angle_beta   90.00
_cell.angle_gamma   90.00
#
_symmetry.space_group_name_H-M   'P 1'
#
loop_
_entity.id
_entity.type
_entity.pdbx_description
1 polymer ?
#
loop_
_entity_poly.entity_id
_entity_poly.type
_entity_poly.pdbx_seq_one_letter_code
_entity_poly.pdbx_strand_id
1 'polypeptide(L)'
;MVFVLALYNRAMLEQRTIKTLTRAVGMGLHSGQRVEMTLRPAPPDTGIVFRRVDLPEPVDIPISAQAVVDTRMASTIGAAGAKVHTVEHLMSALCGLGIDNIVIDITAEEVPILDGSSSSFVFLLQSAGI
;
A
#
# COMPACT_ATOMS: atom_id res chain seq x y z
N MET A 1 -23.64 11.15 19.51
CA MET A 1 -24.30 11.77 18.33
C MET A 1 -23.33 11.97 17.16
N VAL A 2 -22.27 12.73 17.37
CA VAL A 2 -21.26 12.98 16.32
C VAL A 2 -20.61 11.69 15.85
N PHE A 3 -20.28 10.78 16.76
CA PHE A 3 -19.68 9.50 16.44
C PHE A 3 -20.60 8.64 15.55
N VAL A 4 -21.88 8.57 15.88
CA VAL A 4 -22.87 7.82 15.10
C VAL A 4 -23.02 8.41 13.71
N LEU A 5 -23.07 9.74 13.61
CA LEU A 5 -23.16 10.43 12.34
C LEU A 5 -21.94 10.19 11.46
N ALA A 6 -20.73 10.18 12.05
CA ALA A 6 -19.51 9.88 11.32
C ALA A 6 -19.51 8.47 10.77
N LEU A 7 -19.96 7.49 11.53
CA LEU A 7 -20.09 6.10 11.08
C LEU A 7 -21.11 5.99 9.95
N TYR A 8 -22.24 6.65 10.08
CA TYR A 8 -23.27 6.65 9.07
C TYR A 8 -22.76 7.26 7.77
N ASN A 9 -22.11 8.42 7.84
CA ASN A 9 -21.56 9.09 6.66
C ASN A 9 -20.50 8.23 5.98
N ARG A 10 -19.64 7.56 6.75
CA ARG A 10 -18.63 6.64 6.20
C ARG A 10 -19.27 5.49 5.45
N ALA A 11 -20.36 4.94 5.97
CA ALA A 11 -21.09 3.86 5.30
C ALA A 11 -21.77 4.32 4.01
N MET A 12 -22.09 5.60 3.91
CA MET A 12 -22.74 6.18 2.73
C MET A 12 -21.75 6.63 1.66
N LEU A 13 -20.46 6.78 2.00
CA LEU A 13 -19.45 7.20 1.05
C LEU A 13 -19.03 6.03 0.16
N GLU A 14 -18.82 6.33 -1.10
CA GLU A 14 -18.28 5.37 -2.04
C GLU A 14 -16.82 5.08 -1.69
N GLN A 15 -16.44 3.83 -1.81
CA GLN A 15 -15.05 3.43 -1.69
C GLN A 15 -14.27 3.91 -2.90
N ARG A 16 -12.99 4.20 -2.67
CA ARG A 16 -12.12 4.80 -3.68
C ARG A 16 -10.94 3.89 -4.01
N THR A 17 -10.53 3.93 -5.25
CA THR A 17 -9.32 3.31 -5.76
C THR A 17 -8.70 4.21 -6.82
N ILE A 18 -7.57 3.82 -7.39
CA ILE A 18 -6.96 4.56 -8.50
C ILE A 18 -7.67 4.20 -9.81
N LYS A 19 -7.65 5.11 -10.78
CA LYS A 19 -8.34 4.91 -12.06
C LYS A 19 -7.56 4.02 -13.01
N THR A 20 -6.24 4.15 -13.02
CA THR A 20 -5.38 3.41 -13.94
C THR A 20 -4.20 2.81 -13.19
N LEU A 21 -3.62 1.76 -13.76
CA LEU A 21 -2.39 1.16 -13.27
C LEU A 21 -1.24 2.17 -13.36
N THR A 22 -0.36 2.18 -12.35
CA THR A 22 0.87 2.96 -12.39
C THR A 22 2.02 2.16 -11.79
N ARG A 23 3.25 2.53 -12.14
CA ARG A 23 4.45 1.80 -11.74
C ARG A 23 5.51 2.74 -11.22
N ALA A 24 6.30 2.24 -10.28
CA ALA A 24 7.50 2.90 -9.81
C ALA A 24 8.62 1.89 -9.73
N VAL A 25 9.84 2.34 -10.02
CA VAL A 25 11.06 1.54 -9.88
C VAL A 25 12.03 2.34 -9.03
N GLY A 26 12.62 1.68 -8.06
CA GLY A 26 13.58 2.32 -7.18
C GLY A 26 14.41 1.29 -6.44
N MET A 27 15.13 1.75 -5.43
CA MET A 27 15.97 0.91 -4.59
C MET A 27 15.35 0.76 -3.22
N GLY A 28 15.48 -0.42 -2.63
CA GLY A 28 15.16 -0.62 -1.22
C GLY A 28 16.18 0.10 -0.35
N LEU A 29 15.69 0.84 0.66
CA LEU A 29 16.55 1.61 1.57
C LEU A 29 17.56 0.72 2.30
N HIS A 30 17.12 -0.42 2.78
CA HIS A 30 17.94 -1.32 3.58
C HIS A 30 18.64 -2.39 2.74
N SER A 31 17.95 -2.92 1.73
CA SER A 31 18.47 -4.01 0.90
C SER A 31 19.41 -3.55 -0.21
N GLY A 32 19.24 -2.31 -0.68
CA GLY A 32 19.97 -1.81 -1.85
C GLY A 32 19.54 -2.49 -3.16
N GLN A 33 18.50 -3.30 -3.13
CA GLN A 33 18.04 -4.02 -4.31
C GLN A 33 17.09 -3.17 -5.15
N ARG A 34 17.12 -3.39 -6.46
CA ARG A 34 16.15 -2.79 -7.37
C ARG A 34 14.77 -3.39 -7.11
N VAL A 35 13.78 -2.54 -6.95
CA VAL A 35 12.40 -2.94 -6.67
C VAL A 35 11.49 -2.33 -7.71
N GLU A 36 10.64 -3.14 -8.32
CA GLU A 36 9.53 -2.68 -9.16
C GLU A 36 8.25 -2.80 -8.36
N MET A 37 7.46 -1.74 -8.37
CA MET A 37 6.19 -1.68 -7.67
C MET A 37 5.12 -1.26 -8.65
N THR A 38 4.07 -2.07 -8.78
CA THR A 38 2.94 -1.80 -9.66
C THR A 38 1.69 -1.62 -8.81
N LEU A 39 1.10 -0.44 -8.90
CA LEU A 39 -0.13 -0.09 -8.19
C LEU A 39 -1.30 -0.32 -9.14
N ARG A 40 -2.27 -1.14 -8.74
CA ARG A 40 -3.39 -1.52 -9.60
C ARG A 40 -4.72 -1.18 -8.95
N PRO A 41 -5.71 -0.70 -9.74
CA PRO A 41 -7.06 -0.55 -9.23
C PRO A 41 -7.59 -1.85 -8.65
N ALA A 42 -8.45 -1.74 -7.65
CA ALA A 42 -9.06 -2.90 -7.02
C ALA A 42 -10.55 -2.64 -6.77
N PRO A 43 -11.39 -3.69 -6.83
CA PRO A 43 -12.82 -3.54 -6.58
C PRO A 43 -13.13 -3.20 -5.12
N PRO A 44 -14.35 -2.74 -4.83
CA PRO A 44 -14.77 -2.48 -3.45
C PRO A 44 -14.53 -3.68 -2.54
N ASP A 45 -14.26 -3.40 -1.28
CA ASP A 45 -14.01 -4.38 -0.23
C ASP A 45 -12.73 -5.20 -0.38
N THR A 46 -11.84 -4.81 -1.30
CA THR A 46 -10.52 -5.43 -1.43
C THR A 46 -9.60 -5.00 -0.29
N GLY A 47 -9.66 -3.72 0.11
CA GLY A 47 -8.70 -3.14 1.04
C GLY A 47 -7.36 -2.88 0.35
N ILE A 48 -6.34 -2.63 1.14
CA ILE A 48 -4.97 -2.44 0.65
C ILE A 48 -4.24 -3.77 0.76
N VAL A 49 -3.79 -4.30 -0.38
CA VAL A 49 -3.15 -5.61 -0.44
C VAL A 49 -1.81 -5.48 -1.16
N PHE A 50 -0.74 -5.85 -0.48
CA PHE A 50 0.56 -6.05 -1.11
C PHE A 50 0.65 -7.46 -1.65
N ARG A 51 1.17 -7.61 -2.87
CA ARG A 51 1.38 -8.92 -3.48
C ARG A 51 2.85 -9.09 -3.81
N ARG A 52 3.50 -10.04 -3.14
CA ARG A 52 4.89 -10.41 -3.43
C ARG A 52 4.93 -11.27 -4.67
N VAL A 53 5.28 -10.66 -5.80
CA VAL A 53 5.28 -11.35 -7.11
C VAL A 53 6.64 -11.94 -7.48
N ASP A 54 7.65 -11.71 -6.66
CA ASP A 54 9.00 -12.26 -6.83
C ASP A 54 9.15 -13.68 -6.28
N LEU A 55 8.19 -14.13 -5.48
CA LEU A 55 8.21 -15.48 -4.89
C LEU A 55 7.75 -16.51 -5.91
N PRO A 56 8.12 -17.81 -5.73
CA PRO A 56 7.69 -18.87 -6.65
C PRO A 56 6.17 -18.90 -6.85
N GLU A 57 5.41 -18.66 -5.78
CA GLU A 57 3.98 -18.43 -5.85
C GLU A 57 3.71 -17.05 -5.23
N PRO A 58 2.92 -16.20 -5.90
CA PRO A 58 2.61 -14.87 -5.34
C PRO A 58 1.92 -15.00 -3.98
N VAL A 59 2.33 -14.14 -3.05
CA VAL A 59 1.76 -14.11 -1.70
C VAL A 59 1.09 -12.77 -1.48
N ASP A 60 -0.18 -12.79 -1.11
CA ASP A 60 -0.94 -11.59 -0.79
C ASP A 60 -0.82 -11.27 0.71
N ILE A 61 -0.50 -10.03 1.00
CA ILE A 61 -0.36 -9.52 2.37
C ILE A 61 -1.35 -8.38 2.54
N PRO A 62 -2.56 -8.66 3.05
CA PRO A 62 -3.53 -7.60 3.30
C PRO A 62 -3.11 -6.75 4.50
N ILE A 63 -3.38 -5.45 4.42
CA ILE A 63 -3.13 -4.55 5.53
C ILE A 63 -4.19 -4.75 6.59
N SER A 64 -3.74 -5.11 7.80
CA SER A 64 -4.59 -5.25 8.98
C SER A 64 -3.72 -5.12 10.22
N ALA A 65 -4.34 -4.99 11.38
CA ALA A 65 -3.60 -4.93 12.64
C ALA A 65 -2.77 -6.22 12.87
N GLN A 66 -3.30 -7.36 12.43
CA GLN A 66 -2.60 -8.64 12.58
C GLN A 66 -1.43 -8.81 11.61
N ALA A 67 -1.38 -8.03 10.54
CA ALA A 67 -0.30 -8.10 9.57
C ALA A 67 0.96 -7.36 10.04
N VAL A 68 0.84 -6.47 11.03
CA VAL A 68 1.99 -5.74 11.57
C VAL A 68 2.84 -6.71 12.38
N VAL A 69 4.05 -6.99 11.90
CA VAL A 69 4.94 -7.98 12.53
C VAL A 69 6.02 -7.37 13.40
N ASP A 70 6.32 -6.07 13.26
CA ASP A 70 7.30 -5.38 14.09
C ASP A 70 6.93 -3.90 14.22
N THR A 71 6.36 -3.54 15.38
CA THR A 71 5.95 -2.17 15.65
C THR A 71 7.12 -1.23 15.92
N ARG A 72 8.28 -1.75 16.30
CA ARG A 72 9.48 -0.93 16.51
C ARG A 72 10.07 -0.48 15.18
N MET A 73 9.98 -1.31 14.18
CA MET A 73 10.36 -0.97 12.81
C MET A 73 9.29 -0.13 12.12
N ALA A 74 8.10 -0.06 12.71
CA ALA A 74 6.96 0.78 12.32
C ALA A 74 6.49 0.62 10.88
N SER A 75 7.02 -0.32 10.12
CA SER A 75 6.90 -0.29 8.68
C SER A 75 6.91 -1.66 8.05
N THR A 76 6.82 -2.70 8.88
CA THR A 76 6.88 -4.08 8.38
C THR A 76 5.53 -4.76 8.58
N ILE A 77 5.00 -5.31 7.51
CA ILE A 77 3.80 -6.14 7.52
C ILE A 77 4.14 -7.53 7.01
N GLY A 78 3.35 -8.51 7.38
CA GLY A 78 3.61 -9.87 6.93
C GLY A 78 2.39 -10.77 7.00
N ALA A 79 2.39 -11.79 6.17
CA ALA A 79 1.41 -12.85 6.15
C ALA A 79 1.99 -14.05 5.39
N ALA A 80 1.56 -15.28 5.75
CA ALA A 80 1.94 -16.50 5.05
C ALA A 80 3.45 -16.67 4.86
N GLY A 81 4.24 -16.21 5.83
CA GLY A 81 5.71 -16.32 5.78
C GLY A 81 6.43 -15.28 4.93
N ALA A 82 5.71 -14.37 4.28
CA ALA A 82 6.28 -13.29 3.51
C ALA A 82 6.14 -11.96 4.25
N LYS A 83 7.01 -10.99 3.92
CA LYS A 83 7.03 -9.67 4.55
C LYS A 83 7.22 -8.59 3.51
N VAL A 84 6.77 -7.37 3.84
CA VAL A 84 7.11 -6.15 3.13
C VAL A 84 7.52 -5.10 4.17
N HIS A 85 8.71 -4.52 3.98
CA HIS A 85 9.28 -3.51 4.86
C HIS A 85 9.09 -2.10 4.27
N THR A 86 9.22 -1.10 5.12
CA THR A 86 9.31 0.31 4.73
C THR A 86 8.05 0.78 4.02
N VAL A 87 6.89 0.42 4.58
CA VAL A 87 5.58 0.73 4.00
C VAL A 87 5.02 2.09 4.43
N GLU A 88 5.64 2.77 5.40
CA GLU A 88 5.06 3.93 6.08
C GLU A 88 4.76 5.11 5.16
N HIS A 89 5.65 5.44 4.24
CA HIS A 89 5.44 6.59 3.35
C HIS A 89 4.34 6.32 2.33
N LEU A 90 4.29 5.11 1.79
CA LEU A 90 3.23 4.71 0.87
C LEU A 90 1.89 4.64 1.59
N MET A 91 1.85 4.06 2.78
CA MET A 91 0.62 3.98 3.58
C MET A 91 0.11 5.36 3.95
N SER A 92 1.02 6.29 4.30
CA SER A 92 0.66 7.67 4.58
C SER A 92 0.01 8.35 3.37
N ALA A 93 0.56 8.13 2.18
CA ALA A 93 0.00 8.68 0.94
C ALA A 93 -1.38 8.10 0.64
N LEU A 94 -1.55 6.79 0.78
CA LEU A 94 -2.85 6.13 0.54
C LEU A 94 -3.90 6.65 1.51
N CYS A 95 -3.56 6.77 2.78
CA CYS A 95 -4.46 7.29 3.81
C CYS A 95 -4.82 8.75 3.53
N GLY A 96 -3.82 9.59 3.22
CA GLY A 96 -4.04 11.01 2.95
C GLY A 96 -4.90 11.29 1.73
N LEU A 97 -4.85 10.43 0.73
CA LEU A 97 -5.66 10.54 -0.48
C LEU A 97 -7.01 9.81 -0.37
N GLY A 98 -7.25 9.12 0.72
CA GLY A 98 -8.52 8.42 0.94
C GLY A 98 -8.72 7.22 0.03
N ILE A 99 -7.66 6.49 -0.29
CA ILE A 99 -7.74 5.29 -1.12
C ILE A 99 -8.04 4.09 -0.22
N ASP A 100 -9.16 3.43 -0.50
CA ASP A 100 -9.64 2.30 0.28
C ASP A 100 -9.19 0.96 -0.27
N ASN A 101 -9.08 0.86 -1.59
CA ASN A 101 -8.84 -0.41 -2.29
C ASN A 101 -7.74 -0.25 -3.32
N ILE A 102 -6.71 -1.06 -3.22
CA ILE A 102 -5.58 -1.06 -4.15
C ILE A 102 -4.81 -2.37 -4.00
N VAL A 103 -4.31 -2.90 -5.11
CA VAL A 103 -3.36 -4.01 -5.11
C VAL A 103 -2.00 -3.49 -5.51
N ILE A 104 -1.00 -3.80 -4.72
CA ILE A 104 0.37 -3.32 -4.89
C ILE A 104 1.27 -4.54 -5.14
N ASP A 105 1.58 -4.80 -6.41
CA ASP A 105 2.52 -5.84 -6.77
C ASP A 105 3.94 -5.32 -6.50
N ILE A 106 4.74 -6.11 -5.81
CA ILE A 106 6.09 -5.73 -5.43
C ILE A 106 7.05 -6.89 -5.65
N THR A 107 8.24 -6.58 -6.15
CA THR A 107 9.22 -7.60 -6.55
C THR A 107 10.30 -7.86 -5.50
N ALA A 108 10.12 -7.36 -4.27
CA ALA A 108 11.08 -7.55 -3.19
C ALA A 108 10.38 -7.38 -1.84
N GLU A 109 11.14 -7.57 -0.76
CA GLU A 109 10.63 -7.43 0.61
C GLU A 109 10.50 -6.00 1.08
N GLU A 110 10.80 -5.01 0.25
CA GLU A 110 10.89 -3.63 0.67
C GLU A 110 10.29 -2.71 -0.37
N VAL A 111 9.50 -1.72 0.07
CA VAL A 111 8.98 -0.66 -0.80
C VAL A 111 10.17 0.21 -1.25
N PRO A 112 10.23 0.60 -2.54
CA PRO A 112 11.34 1.43 -3.02
C PRO A 112 11.33 2.80 -2.35
N ILE A 113 12.53 3.34 -2.08
CA ILE A 113 12.66 4.60 -1.32
C ILE A 113 12.45 5.82 -2.20
N LEU A 114 12.20 5.86 -3.35
CA LEU A 114 12.00 7.03 -4.22
C LEU A 114 12.80 8.26 -3.73
N ASP A 115 12.13 9.26 -3.12
CA ASP A 115 12.82 10.45 -2.58
C ASP A 115 12.89 10.48 -1.05
N GLY A 116 12.47 9.39 -0.39
CA GLY A 116 12.49 9.31 1.07
C GLY A 116 11.33 10.01 1.77
N SER A 117 10.27 10.38 1.04
CA SER A 117 9.09 11.01 1.60
C SER A 117 7.81 10.42 1.01
N SER A 118 6.67 10.77 1.61
CA SER A 118 5.37 10.35 1.08
C SER A 118 4.95 11.14 -0.16
N SER A 119 5.55 12.30 -0.43
CA SER A 119 5.14 13.16 -1.55
C SER A 119 5.36 12.52 -2.92
N SER A 120 6.39 11.72 -3.09
CA SER A 120 6.60 10.95 -4.33
C SER A 120 5.48 9.96 -4.58
N PHE A 121 4.99 9.29 -3.52
CA PHE A 121 3.87 8.36 -3.64
C PHE A 121 2.56 9.09 -3.89
N VAL A 122 2.35 10.26 -3.28
CA VAL A 122 1.19 11.11 -3.56
C VAL A 122 1.16 11.49 -5.03
N PHE A 123 2.28 11.95 -5.57
CA PHE A 123 2.39 12.32 -6.99
C PHE A 123 2.07 11.12 -7.90
N LEU A 124 2.62 9.96 -7.58
CA LEU A 124 2.41 8.73 -8.34
C LEU A 124 0.94 8.34 -8.37
N LEU A 125 0.28 8.37 -7.22
CA LEU A 125 -1.13 8.01 -7.10
C LEU A 125 -2.04 9.02 -7.80
N GLN A 126 -1.75 10.31 -7.65
CA GLN A 126 -2.52 11.36 -8.32
C GLN A 126 -2.37 11.28 -9.84
N SER A 127 -1.19 10.92 -10.34
CA SER A 127 -1.00 10.75 -11.78
C SER A 127 -1.79 9.57 -12.34
N ALA A 128 -2.06 8.56 -11.53
CA ALA A 128 -2.94 7.44 -11.92
C ALA A 128 -4.42 7.83 -11.91
N GLY A 129 -4.77 8.89 -11.19
CA GLY A 129 -6.15 9.31 -10.97
C GLY A 129 -6.83 8.55 -9.84
N ILE A 130 -7.82 9.15 -9.27
CA ILE A 130 -8.58 8.56 -8.16
C ILE A 130 -10.08 8.66 -8.43
#